data_938a3ca76e3c487d82cc217dab252201
#
_entry.id   938a3ca76e3c487d82cc217dab252201
#
_cell.length_a   1.000
_cell.length_b   1.000
_cell.length_c   1.000
_cell.angle_alpha   90.00
_cell.angle_beta   90.00
_cell.angle_gamma   90.00
#
_symmetry.space_group_name_H-M   'P 1'
#
loop_
_entity.id
_entity.type
_entity.pdbx_description
1 polymer ?
#
loop_
_entity_poly.entity_id
_entity_poly.type
_entity_poly.pdbx_seq_one_letter_code
_entity_poly.pdbx_strand_id
1 'polypeptide(L)'
;MIRYYALSVLVFSVPTDVLAQEATFPFFPGEVIKPFNIQKYNKITTQVFDSSCGAASVANIISEYYRIPTNELVILANMNIHGDRSEYSFEDLRYGVEFHNLTPVYVATNYEALLELKIPVIAHLRLLDGNHFSVIRAVTENYIFLADPAWGNVKLTRTQFEEKWLSDTNEGHIMAIISENNINTSDEYFGLKKYR
;
A
#
# COMPACT_ATOMS: atom_id res chain seq x y z
N MET A 1 24.62 -57.44 -49.48
CA MET A 1 24.14 -56.24 -50.20
C MET A 1 23.25 -55.44 -49.26
N ILE A 2 23.82 -54.40 -48.63
CA ILE A 2 23.09 -53.55 -47.67
C ILE A 2 22.75 -52.27 -48.41
N ARG A 3 21.46 -52.01 -48.57
CA ARG A 3 20.94 -50.77 -49.17
C ARG A 3 20.81 -49.67 -48.11
N TYR A 4 21.59 -48.60 -48.25
CA TYR A 4 21.42 -47.37 -47.45
C TYR A 4 20.28 -46.55 -48.09
N TYR A 5 19.24 -46.26 -47.30
CA TYR A 5 18.24 -45.27 -47.67
C TYR A 5 18.71 -43.92 -47.08
N ALA A 6 18.98 -42.98 -47.97
CA ALA A 6 19.29 -41.60 -47.57
C ALA A 6 17.99 -40.91 -47.14
N LEU A 7 17.94 -40.49 -45.90
CA LEU A 7 16.86 -39.69 -45.33
C LEU A 7 17.14 -38.21 -45.66
N SER A 8 16.42 -37.66 -46.67
CA SER A 8 16.51 -36.23 -46.97
C SER A 8 15.74 -35.44 -45.92
N VAL A 9 16.48 -34.68 -45.09
CA VAL A 9 15.91 -33.71 -44.16
C VAL A 9 15.53 -32.46 -44.95
N LEU A 10 14.24 -32.22 -45.09
CA LEU A 10 13.69 -30.96 -45.58
C LEU A 10 13.84 -29.90 -44.52
N VAL A 11 14.83 -29.02 -44.67
CA VAL A 11 14.98 -27.81 -43.86
C VAL A 11 13.98 -26.78 -44.37
N PHE A 12 12.90 -26.57 -43.64
CA PHE A 12 12.02 -25.43 -43.87
C PHE A 12 12.74 -24.16 -43.34
N SER A 13 13.20 -23.34 -44.25
CA SER A 13 13.63 -21.98 -43.90
C SER A 13 12.39 -21.14 -43.59
N VAL A 14 12.18 -20.80 -42.31
CA VAL A 14 11.21 -19.81 -41.90
C VAL A 14 11.75 -18.44 -42.34
N PRO A 15 11.00 -17.64 -43.12
CA PRO A 15 11.44 -16.29 -43.47
C PRO A 15 11.55 -15.46 -42.21
N THR A 16 12.74 -14.82 -42.03
CA THR A 16 13.09 -13.97 -40.87
C THR A 16 12.45 -12.59 -40.93
N ASP A 17 11.46 -12.37 -41.78
CA ASP A 17 10.80 -11.07 -41.97
C ASP A 17 9.47 -10.94 -41.21
N VAL A 18 9.32 -11.62 -40.07
CA VAL A 18 8.33 -11.20 -39.09
C VAL A 18 9.01 -10.10 -38.26
N LEU A 19 9.24 -8.96 -38.88
CA LEU A 19 9.48 -7.71 -38.21
C LEU A 19 8.32 -7.50 -37.25
N ALA A 20 8.64 -7.44 -35.96
CA ALA A 20 7.71 -7.02 -34.94
C ALA A 20 7.09 -5.70 -35.42
N GLN A 21 5.85 -5.76 -35.87
CA GLN A 21 5.05 -4.57 -36.11
C GLN A 21 4.85 -3.94 -34.72
N GLU A 22 5.72 -2.98 -34.39
CA GLU A 22 5.50 -2.11 -33.24
C GLU A 22 4.11 -1.50 -33.45
N ALA A 23 3.18 -1.92 -32.63
CA ALA A 23 1.86 -1.29 -32.57
C ALA A 23 2.08 0.14 -32.09
N THR A 24 2.24 1.07 -33.01
CA THR A 24 2.24 2.50 -32.76
C THR A 24 0.83 2.88 -32.35
N PHE A 25 0.57 2.82 -31.04
CA PHE A 25 -0.61 3.48 -30.50
C PHE A 25 -0.45 4.98 -30.74
N PRO A 26 -1.52 5.71 -31.13
CA PRO A 26 -1.45 7.14 -31.32
C PRO A 26 -1.00 7.77 -29.99
N PHE A 27 0.24 8.28 -29.98
CA PHE A 27 0.82 8.95 -28.84
C PHE A 27 0.14 10.33 -28.75
N PHE A 28 -0.72 10.50 -27.75
CA PHE A 28 -1.20 11.83 -27.38
C PHE A 28 -0.08 12.52 -26.60
N PRO A 29 0.51 13.61 -27.12
CA PRO A 29 1.60 14.30 -26.45
C PRO A 29 1.07 14.90 -25.14
N GLY A 30 1.50 14.36 -24.01
CA GLY A 30 1.23 14.92 -22.67
C GLY A 30 0.83 13.92 -21.58
N GLU A 31 0.30 12.75 -21.90
CA GLU A 31 -0.06 11.76 -20.87
C GLU A 31 0.82 10.50 -20.95
N VAL A 32 1.70 10.33 -20.00
CA VAL A 32 2.36 9.05 -19.78
C VAL A 32 1.33 8.12 -19.14
N ILE A 33 0.71 7.25 -19.95
CA ILE A 33 -0.19 6.20 -19.43
C ILE A 33 0.67 5.23 -18.61
N LYS A 34 0.63 5.37 -17.29
CA LYS A 34 1.27 4.41 -16.40
C LYS A 34 0.47 3.11 -16.39
N PRO A 35 1.10 1.93 -16.50
CA PRO A 35 0.40 0.65 -16.33
C PRO A 35 -0.43 0.62 -15.05
N PHE A 36 -1.59 -0.02 -15.07
CA PHE A 36 -2.54 -0.07 -13.96
C PHE A 36 -1.91 -0.53 -12.63
N ASN A 37 -1.04 -1.52 -12.68
CA ASN A 37 -0.32 -2.01 -11.50
C ASN A 37 0.62 -0.96 -10.90
N ILE A 38 1.29 -0.13 -11.72
CA ILE A 38 2.16 0.97 -11.24
C ILE A 38 1.32 2.04 -10.53
N GLN A 39 0.12 2.36 -11.02
CA GLN A 39 -0.78 3.30 -10.36
C GLN A 39 -1.36 2.71 -9.08
N LYS A 40 -1.74 1.43 -9.11
CA LYS A 40 -2.34 0.72 -7.99
C LYS A 40 -1.42 0.66 -6.78
N TYR A 41 -0.12 0.45 -6.97
CA TYR A 41 0.86 0.31 -5.87
C TYR A 41 1.83 1.50 -5.76
N ASN A 42 1.50 2.64 -6.40
CA ASN A 42 2.36 3.82 -6.33
C ASN A 42 2.42 4.38 -4.91
N LYS A 43 3.64 4.53 -4.38
CA LYS A 43 3.93 4.99 -3.01
C LYS A 43 3.25 4.11 -1.95
N ILE A 44 3.34 2.80 -2.12
CA ILE A 44 2.84 1.81 -1.17
C ILE A 44 3.92 0.79 -0.88
N THR A 45 4.20 0.59 0.39
CA THR A 45 4.90 -0.59 0.90
C THR A 45 3.90 -1.74 0.98
N THR A 46 4.01 -2.72 0.09
CA THR A 46 3.15 -3.91 0.10
C THR A 46 3.61 -4.87 1.19
N GLN A 47 2.65 -5.51 1.86
CA GLN A 47 2.96 -6.56 2.82
C GLN A 47 3.54 -7.80 2.13
N VAL A 48 4.47 -8.46 2.81
CA VAL A 48 5.10 -9.71 2.35
C VAL A 48 4.43 -10.93 3.01
N PHE A 49 3.95 -10.78 4.24
CA PHE A 49 3.27 -11.84 4.99
C PHE A 49 1.80 -11.51 5.20
N ASP A 50 0.94 -12.52 5.30
CA ASP A 50 -0.51 -12.35 5.43
C ASP A 50 -0.92 -11.54 6.68
N SER A 51 -0.16 -11.62 7.77
CA SER A 51 -0.43 -10.92 9.04
C SER A 51 0.30 -9.58 9.21
N SER A 52 1.10 -9.15 8.24
CA SER A 52 2.03 -8.00 8.41
C SER A 52 1.50 -6.66 7.92
N CYS A 53 0.19 -6.55 7.62
CA CYS A 53 -0.44 -5.30 7.15
C CYS A 53 -0.14 -4.10 8.06
N GLY A 54 -0.09 -4.29 9.37
CA GLY A 54 0.28 -3.25 10.33
C GLY A 54 1.72 -2.76 10.16
N ALA A 55 2.68 -3.68 10.10
CA ALA A 55 4.09 -3.35 9.91
C ALA A 55 4.34 -2.67 8.56
N ALA A 56 3.71 -3.16 7.48
CA ALA A 56 3.78 -2.54 6.17
C ALA A 56 3.12 -1.15 6.14
N SER A 57 2.02 -0.93 6.88
CA SER A 57 1.38 0.38 7.04
C SER A 57 2.27 1.38 7.78
N VAL A 58 2.95 0.95 8.85
CA VAL A 58 3.95 1.77 9.56
C VAL A 58 5.11 2.12 8.63
N ALA A 59 5.69 1.11 7.95
CA ALA A 59 6.77 1.32 7.00
C ALA A 59 6.37 2.29 5.88
N ASN A 60 5.13 2.21 5.40
CA ASN A 60 4.59 3.09 4.37
C ASN A 60 4.58 4.57 4.81
N ILE A 61 4.07 4.88 6.00
CA ILE A 61 4.09 6.27 6.51
C ILE A 61 5.53 6.74 6.73
N ILE A 62 6.39 5.92 7.33
CA ILE A 62 7.76 6.30 7.67
C ILE A 62 8.58 6.55 6.39
N SER A 63 8.49 5.65 5.40
CA SER A 63 9.28 5.77 4.16
C SER A 63 8.72 6.83 3.19
N GLU A 64 7.41 6.88 2.99
CA GLU A 64 6.80 7.70 1.95
C GLU A 64 6.41 9.11 2.44
N TYR A 65 5.94 9.23 3.67
CA TYR A 65 5.55 10.52 4.23
C TYR A 65 6.72 11.21 4.93
N TYR A 66 7.40 10.51 5.86
CA TYR A 66 8.55 11.06 6.57
C TYR A 66 9.87 10.97 5.79
N ARG A 67 9.90 10.24 4.67
CA ARG A 67 11.12 10.03 3.83
C ARG A 67 12.29 9.44 4.61
N ILE A 68 12.01 8.68 5.66
CA ILE A 68 13.01 7.93 6.42
C ILE A 68 13.09 6.53 5.82
N PRO A 69 14.25 6.10 5.27
CA PRO A 69 14.38 4.78 4.66
C PRO A 69 14.06 3.66 5.64
N THR A 70 13.02 2.89 5.34
CA THR A 70 12.61 1.71 6.10
C THR A 70 11.77 0.78 5.21
N ASN A 71 11.47 -0.41 5.70
CA ASN A 71 10.58 -1.37 5.06
C ASN A 71 9.88 -2.24 6.13
N GLU A 72 8.92 -3.05 5.70
CA GLU A 72 8.15 -3.93 6.55
C GLU A 72 9.02 -4.82 7.46
N LEU A 73 10.09 -5.41 6.93
CA LEU A 73 10.96 -6.31 7.70
C LEU A 73 11.70 -5.59 8.84
N VAL A 74 12.11 -4.33 8.61
CA VAL A 74 12.72 -3.51 9.65
C VAL A 74 11.71 -3.22 10.76
N ILE A 75 10.47 -2.91 10.41
CA ILE A 75 9.40 -2.71 11.40
C ILE A 75 9.14 -3.99 12.19
N LEU A 76 8.94 -5.13 11.51
CA LEU A 76 8.70 -6.43 12.15
C LEU A 76 9.84 -6.81 13.12
N ALA A 77 11.09 -6.60 12.71
CA ALA A 77 12.26 -6.92 13.53
C ALA A 77 12.35 -6.07 14.81
N ASN A 78 11.70 -4.91 14.85
CA ASN A 78 11.70 -3.99 15.99
C ASN A 78 10.36 -3.92 16.73
N MET A 79 9.37 -4.73 16.31
CA MET A 79 8.13 -4.91 17.07
C MET A 79 8.34 -5.80 18.29
N ASN A 80 7.55 -5.56 19.33
CA ASN A 80 7.56 -6.43 20.52
C ASN A 80 6.57 -7.59 20.33
N ILE A 81 6.97 -8.56 19.53
CA ILE A 81 6.12 -9.73 19.22
C ILE A 81 6.31 -10.79 20.30
N HIS A 82 5.29 -11.00 21.13
CA HIS A 82 5.25 -12.07 22.10
C HIS A 82 4.39 -13.24 21.62
N GLY A 83 5.05 -14.39 21.39
CA GLY A 83 4.38 -15.64 21.01
C GLY A 83 4.02 -15.71 19.53
N ASP A 84 3.36 -16.83 19.17
CA ASP A 84 2.87 -17.11 17.83
C ASP A 84 1.47 -16.45 17.67
N ARG A 85 1.46 -15.17 17.28
CA ARG A 85 0.21 -14.42 17.06
C ARG A 85 -0.05 -14.26 15.57
N SER A 86 -1.27 -14.58 15.17
CA SER A 86 -1.75 -14.34 13.81
C SER A 86 -2.13 -12.88 13.53
N GLU A 87 -2.28 -12.06 14.58
CA GLU A 87 -2.71 -10.66 14.49
C GLU A 87 -1.89 -9.77 15.41
N TYR A 88 -1.55 -8.59 14.92
CA TYR A 88 -0.88 -7.54 15.68
C TYR A 88 -1.85 -6.46 16.12
N SER A 89 -1.53 -5.79 17.23
CA SER A 89 -2.23 -4.62 17.74
C SER A 89 -1.45 -3.33 17.46
N PHE A 90 -2.09 -2.18 17.66
CA PHE A 90 -1.36 -0.91 17.65
C PHE A 90 -0.22 -0.85 18.69
N GLU A 91 -0.40 -1.51 19.83
CA GLU A 91 0.66 -1.57 20.85
C GLU A 91 1.87 -2.35 20.38
N ASP A 92 1.67 -3.43 19.60
CA ASP A 92 2.78 -4.17 19.00
C ASP A 92 3.53 -3.31 17.98
N LEU A 93 2.80 -2.50 17.19
CA LEU A 93 3.37 -1.60 16.18
C LEU A 93 4.16 -0.43 16.80
N ARG A 94 3.85 -0.04 18.05
CA ARG A 94 4.48 1.08 18.75
C ARG A 94 6.01 1.00 18.71
N TYR A 95 6.56 -0.15 19.04
CA TYR A 95 8.01 -0.34 19.10
C TYR A 95 8.69 -0.12 17.75
N GLY A 96 8.07 -0.56 16.66
CA GLY A 96 8.56 -0.31 15.29
C GLY A 96 8.57 1.18 14.92
N VAL A 97 7.59 1.96 15.43
CA VAL A 97 7.54 3.43 15.26
C VAL A 97 8.62 4.11 16.09
N GLU A 98 8.71 3.77 17.37
CA GLU A 98 9.67 4.36 18.34
C GLU A 98 11.13 4.09 17.94
N PHE A 99 11.41 2.94 17.32
CA PHE A 99 12.75 2.62 16.77
C PHE A 99 13.23 3.70 15.78
N HIS A 100 12.32 4.37 15.08
CA HIS A 100 12.63 5.46 14.14
C HIS A 100 12.62 6.84 14.79
N ASN A 101 12.60 6.94 16.12
CA ASN A 101 12.48 8.19 16.88
C ASN A 101 11.22 8.99 16.52
N LEU A 102 10.13 8.27 16.25
CA LEU A 102 8.81 8.83 16.01
C LEU A 102 7.86 8.39 17.14
N THR A 103 6.79 9.16 17.35
CA THR A 103 5.86 8.94 18.46
C THR A 103 4.52 8.47 17.91
N PRO A 104 4.04 7.26 18.24
CA PRO A 104 2.70 6.81 17.92
C PRO A 104 1.67 7.43 18.85
N VAL A 105 0.55 7.88 18.29
CA VAL A 105 -0.58 8.43 19.03
C VAL A 105 -1.84 7.68 18.65
N TYR A 106 -2.50 7.07 19.63
CA TYR A 106 -3.72 6.28 19.43
C TYR A 106 -4.95 7.12 19.72
N VAL A 107 -5.93 7.07 18.83
CA VAL A 107 -7.17 7.86 18.95
C VAL A 107 -8.36 7.00 18.57
N ALA A 108 -9.38 6.98 19.44
CA ALA A 108 -10.74 6.56 19.09
C ALA A 108 -11.50 7.80 18.61
N THR A 109 -12.13 7.74 17.44
CA THR A 109 -12.72 8.92 16.81
C THR A 109 -13.81 8.53 15.80
N ASN A 110 -14.45 9.52 15.19
CA ASN A 110 -15.48 9.37 14.18
C ASN A 110 -15.04 9.92 12.82
N TYR A 111 -15.89 9.74 11.80
CA TYR A 111 -15.55 10.15 10.44
C TYR A 111 -15.40 11.67 10.29
N GLU A 112 -16.15 12.46 11.03
CA GLU A 112 -16.08 13.92 11.01
C GLU A 112 -14.69 14.42 11.42
N ALA A 113 -14.10 13.81 12.45
CA ALA A 113 -12.74 14.15 12.86
C ALA A 113 -11.69 13.74 11.82
N LEU A 114 -11.94 12.70 11.02
CA LEU A 114 -11.03 12.33 9.92
C LEU A 114 -10.97 13.40 8.83
N LEU A 115 -12.03 14.21 8.64
CA LEU A 115 -12.05 15.31 7.67
C LEU A 115 -11.04 16.42 8.03
N GLU A 116 -10.71 16.54 9.32
CA GLU A 116 -9.77 17.55 9.83
C GLU A 116 -8.31 17.08 9.84
N LEU A 117 -8.02 15.84 9.44
CA LEU A 117 -6.66 15.31 9.40
C LEU A 117 -5.75 16.14 8.50
N LYS A 118 -4.53 16.38 8.98
CA LYS A 118 -3.45 17.06 8.24
C LYS A 118 -2.27 16.14 7.92
N ILE A 119 -2.30 14.92 8.42
CA ILE A 119 -1.25 13.91 8.26
C ILE A 119 -1.88 12.56 7.93
N PRO A 120 -1.17 11.63 7.29
CA PRO A 120 -1.64 10.26 7.12
C PRO A 120 -1.72 9.56 8.48
N VAL A 121 -2.71 8.68 8.64
CA VAL A 121 -2.89 7.86 9.84
C VAL A 121 -3.18 6.43 9.45
N ILE A 122 -2.93 5.48 10.35
CA ILE A 122 -3.26 4.07 10.15
C ILE A 122 -4.63 3.80 10.78
N ALA A 123 -5.56 3.30 10.00
CA ALA A 123 -6.86 2.83 10.48
C ALA A 123 -6.81 1.34 10.80
N HIS A 124 -7.48 0.94 11.88
CA HIS A 124 -7.76 -0.45 12.22
C HIS A 124 -9.13 -0.84 11.70
N LEU A 125 -9.16 -1.70 10.69
CA LEU A 125 -10.37 -2.16 10.01
C LEU A 125 -10.73 -3.57 10.47
N ARG A 126 -12.03 -3.87 10.52
CA ARG A 126 -12.57 -5.21 10.78
C ARG A 126 -13.09 -5.79 9.47
N LEU A 127 -12.45 -6.83 8.99
CA LEU A 127 -12.82 -7.55 7.78
C LEU A 127 -13.43 -8.92 8.16
N LEU A 128 -14.00 -9.61 7.19
CA LEU A 128 -14.59 -10.94 7.41
C LEU A 128 -13.55 -12.00 7.82
N ASP A 129 -12.32 -11.82 7.37
CA ASP A 129 -11.17 -12.71 7.57
C ASP A 129 -10.23 -12.27 8.71
N GLY A 130 -10.60 -11.22 9.47
CA GLY A 130 -9.83 -10.75 10.63
C GLY A 130 -9.62 -9.24 10.66
N ASN A 131 -8.71 -8.82 11.54
CA ASN A 131 -8.32 -7.43 11.67
C ASN A 131 -7.34 -7.02 10.56
N HIS A 132 -7.45 -5.79 10.09
CA HIS A 132 -6.62 -5.26 9.03
C HIS A 132 -6.19 -3.82 9.31
N PHE A 133 -4.97 -3.47 8.91
CA PHE A 133 -4.43 -2.13 9.02
C PHE A 133 -4.22 -1.52 7.63
N SER A 134 -4.69 -0.30 7.45
CA SER A 134 -4.54 0.43 6.20
C SER A 134 -4.28 1.90 6.44
N VAL A 135 -3.47 2.54 5.58
CA VAL A 135 -3.11 3.95 5.74
C VAL A 135 -4.16 4.85 5.07
N ILE A 136 -4.76 5.76 5.85
CA ILE A 136 -5.62 6.83 5.33
C ILE A 136 -4.72 7.92 4.74
N ARG A 137 -4.87 8.18 3.43
CA ARG A 137 -4.11 9.19 2.68
C ARG A 137 -4.89 10.44 2.35
N ALA A 138 -6.20 10.34 2.23
CA ALA A 138 -7.08 11.49 2.03
C ALA A 138 -8.50 11.14 2.45
N VAL A 139 -9.24 12.14 2.90
CA VAL A 139 -10.64 12.02 3.31
C VAL A 139 -11.44 13.16 2.66
N THR A 140 -12.65 12.85 2.24
CA THR A 140 -13.67 13.81 1.79
C THR A 140 -14.99 13.47 2.47
N GLU A 141 -16.00 14.31 2.33
CA GLU A 141 -17.33 14.04 2.89
C GLU A 141 -17.90 12.67 2.46
N ASN A 142 -17.62 12.24 1.22
CA ASN A 142 -18.24 11.06 0.61
C ASN A 142 -17.28 9.88 0.39
N TYR A 143 -15.95 10.13 0.45
CA TYR A 143 -14.94 9.12 0.09
C TYR A 143 -13.73 9.18 0.98
N ILE A 144 -13.12 8.02 1.18
CA ILE A 144 -11.82 7.87 1.81
C ILE A 144 -10.85 7.17 0.84
N PHE A 145 -9.59 7.58 0.88
CA PHE A 145 -8.52 7.05 0.05
C PHE A 145 -7.47 6.38 0.94
N LEU A 146 -7.25 5.12 0.68
CA LEU A 146 -6.34 4.28 1.44
C LEU A 146 -5.10 3.93 0.62
N ALA A 147 -3.94 3.86 1.28
CA ALA A 147 -2.79 3.12 0.82
C ALA A 147 -2.79 1.79 1.58
N ASP A 148 -3.35 0.79 0.96
CA ASP A 148 -3.56 -0.51 1.56
C ASP A 148 -2.40 -1.45 1.23
N PRO A 149 -1.74 -2.08 2.24
CA PRO A 149 -0.60 -2.95 1.99
C PRO A 149 -0.91 -4.21 1.19
N ALA A 150 -2.15 -4.69 1.25
CA ALA A 150 -2.59 -5.87 0.50
C ALA A 150 -3.19 -5.50 -0.87
N TRP A 151 -4.01 -4.45 -0.90
CA TRP A 151 -4.81 -4.12 -2.08
C TRP A 151 -4.33 -2.91 -2.88
N GLY A 152 -3.33 -2.20 -2.39
CA GLY A 152 -2.80 -1.02 -3.08
C GLY A 152 -3.60 0.26 -2.78
N ASN A 153 -3.62 1.21 -3.72
CA ASN A 153 -4.42 2.42 -3.59
C ASN A 153 -5.91 2.09 -3.78
N VAL A 154 -6.69 2.23 -2.71
CA VAL A 154 -8.13 1.91 -2.66
C VAL A 154 -8.92 3.20 -2.40
N LYS A 155 -10.04 3.34 -3.09
CA LYS A 155 -11.04 4.37 -2.82
C LYS A 155 -12.32 3.68 -2.34
N LEU A 156 -12.78 4.04 -1.14
CA LEU A 156 -14.05 3.57 -0.58
C LEU A 156 -15.02 4.75 -0.45
N THR A 157 -16.31 4.47 -0.53
CA THR A 157 -17.31 5.42 -0.06
C THR A 157 -17.25 5.53 1.47
N ARG A 158 -17.75 6.64 2.03
CA ARG A 158 -17.84 6.82 3.47
C ARG A 158 -18.53 5.62 4.14
N THR A 159 -19.69 5.20 3.65
CA THR A 159 -20.44 4.07 4.20
C THR A 159 -19.64 2.77 4.17
N GLN A 160 -18.97 2.45 3.03
CA GLN A 160 -18.16 1.24 2.93
C GLN A 160 -16.99 1.22 3.91
N PHE A 161 -16.43 2.38 4.21
CA PHE A 161 -15.34 2.50 5.18
C PHE A 161 -15.88 2.41 6.62
N GLU A 162 -16.94 3.16 6.96
CA GLU A 162 -17.55 3.17 8.29
C GLU A 162 -18.02 1.77 8.71
N GLU A 163 -18.62 0.98 7.81
CA GLU A 163 -19.02 -0.41 8.06
C GLU A 163 -17.87 -1.31 8.53
N LYS A 164 -16.63 -1.02 8.11
CA LYS A 164 -15.43 -1.78 8.45
C LYS A 164 -14.68 -1.19 9.63
N TRP A 165 -14.83 0.09 9.86
CA TRP A 165 -14.00 0.86 10.78
C TRP A 165 -14.68 1.16 12.11
N LEU A 166 -16.00 1.50 12.10
CA LEU A 166 -16.72 1.87 13.32
C LEU A 166 -17.06 0.66 14.17
N SER A 167 -16.90 0.81 15.48
CA SER A 167 -17.39 -0.11 16.50
C SER A 167 -18.87 0.11 16.79
N ASP A 168 -19.44 -0.70 17.67
CA ASP A 168 -20.81 -0.55 18.14
C ASP A 168 -21.05 0.77 18.91
N THR A 169 -19.97 1.40 19.39
CA THR A 169 -19.98 2.73 20.03
C THR A 169 -19.90 3.88 19.01
N ASN A 170 -19.95 3.58 17.71
CA ASN A 170 -19.80 4.54 16.62
C ASN A 170 -18.44 5.28 16.61
N GLU A 171 -17.41 4.63 17.12
CA GLU A 171 -16.02 5.10 17.10
C GLU A 171 -15.13 4.10 16.38
N GLY A 172 -14.22 4.60 15.60
CA GLY A 172 -13.16 3.83 14.95
C GLY A 172 -11.80 4.17 15.54
N HIS A 173 -10.84 3.26 15.42
CA HIS A 173 -9.52 3.40 15.97
C HIS A 173 -8.51 3.77 14.88
N ILE A 174 -7.67 4.76 15.17
CA ILE A 174 -6.55 5.18 14.33
C ILE A 174 -5.26 5.28 15.14
N MET A 175 -4.14 5.15 14.45
CA MET A 175 -2.82 5.51 14.95
C MET A 175 -2.22 6.59 14.06
N ALA A 176 -1.95 7.77 14.65
CA ALA A 176 -1.11 8.78 14.04
C ALA A 176 0.36 8.51 14.43
N ILE A 177 1.26 8.77 13.49
CA ILE A 177 2.70 8.76 13.75
C ILE A 177 3.16 10.21 13.67
N ILE A 178 3.72 10.74 14.75
CA ILE A 178 4.15 12.14 14.82
C ILE A 178 5.66 12.24 15.06
N SER A 179 6.25 13.33 14.61
CA SER A 179 7.64 13.68 14.89
C SER A 179 7.69 14.94 15.74
N GLU A 180 8.49 14.90 16.80
CA GLU A 180 8.82 16.08 17.59
C GLU A 180 9.88 16.96 16.91
N ASN A 181 10.60 16.39 15.95
CA ASN A 181 11.60 17.07 15.16
C ASN A 181 11.00 17.67 13.89
N ASN A 182 11.61 18.73 13.39
CA ASN A 182 11.20 19.35 12.13
C ASN A 182 11.70 18.50 10.94
N ILE A 183 11.00 17.38 10.66
CA ILE A 183 11.32 16.47 9.55
C ILE A 183 10.63 16.96 8.29
N ASN A 184 11.35 16.90 7.17
CA ASN A 184 10.80 17.22 5.85
C ASN A 184 9.83 16.13 5.40
N THR A 185 8.53 16.39 5.48
CA THR A 185 7.45 15.49 5.09
C THR A 185 7.10 15.61 3.60
N SER A 186 6.44 14.60 3.08
CA SER A 186 5.98 14.59 1.68
C SER A 186 4.57 15.15 1.56
N ASP A 187 4.43 16.39 1.10
CA ASP A 187 3.12 17.02 0.81
C ASP A 187 2.33 16.29 -0.28
N GLU A 188 3.01 15.47 -1.09
CA GLU A 188 2.37 14.67 -2.14
C GLU A 188 1.81 13.35 -1.63
N TYR A 189 2.25 12.89 -0.44
CA TYR A 189 1.80 11.61 0.10
C TYR A 189 0.42 11.71 0.72
N PHE A 190 0.10 12.81 1.39
CA PHE A 190 -1.16 13.06 2.05
C PHE A 190 -1.95 14.21 1.39
N GLY A 191 -3.26 14.01 1.25
CA GLY A 191 -4.20 15.02 0.74
C GLY A 191 -4.68 14.77 -0.70
N LEU A 192 -5.68 15.56 -1.11
CA LEU A 192 -6.43 15.37 -2.37
C LEU A 192 -5.69 15.80 -3.64
N LYS A 193 -4.56 16.48 -3.55
CA LYS A 193 -3.83 16.98 -4.73
C LYS A 193 -3.52 15.89 -5.78
N LYS A 194 -3.41 14.64 -5.35
CA LYS A 194 -3.11 13.48 -6.21
C LYS A 194 -4.35 12.89 -6.89
N TYR A 195 -5.55 13.21 -6.41
CA TYR A 195 -6.80 12.59 -6.86
C TYR A 195 -7.68 13.56 -7.67
N ARG A 196 -7.13 14.73 -8.02
CA ARG A 196 -7.72 15.73 -8.93
C ARG A 196 -7.27 15.51 -10.35
#